data_c326c4a020afd76bfb295985a52c69a5
#
_entry.id   c326c4a020afd76bfb295985a52c69a5
#
_cell.length_a   1.000
_cell.length_b   1.000
_cell.length_c   1.000
_cell.angle_alpha   90.00
_cell.angle_beta   90.00
_cell.angle_gamma   90.00
#
_symmetry.space_group_name_H-M   'P 1'
#
loop_
_entity.id
_entity.type
_entity.pdbx_description
1 polymer ?
#
loop_
_entity_poly.entity_id
_entity_poly.type
_entity_poly.pdbx_seq_one_letter_code
_entity_poly.pdbx_strand_id
1 'polypeptide(L)'
;IYKAWNYKCGYCGNEATSLDHIVPKFKSGSSNRSNLIPCCRTCNTNKASSPMEEWYRKQDFFSQSKLDAVHEWTKGDKIVFTSELSQLRLGVA
;
A
#
# COMPACT_ATOMS: atom_id res chain seq x y z
N ILE A 1 9.74 1.56 4.33
CA ILE A 1 8.48 1.70 3.60
C ILE A 1 8.50 2.98 2.76
N TYR A 2 8.85 4.10 3.35
CA TYR A 2 8.88 5.35 2.61
C TYR A 2 9.78 5.26 1.37
N LYS A 3 10.96 4.67 1.53
CA LYS A 3 11.90 4.60 0.43
C LYS A 3 11.35 3.78 -0.74
N ALA A 4 10.64 2.71 -0.44
CA ALA A 4 10.08 1.85 -1.47
C ALA A 4 9.06 2.58 -2.34
N TRP A 5 8.47 3.66 -1.82
CA TRP A 5 7.48 4.46 -2.53
C TRP A 5 8.02 5.82 -2.94
N ASN A 6 9.35 5.97 -2.93
CA ASN A 6 10.02 7.24 -3.29
C ASN A 6 9.53 8.40 -2.46
N TYR A 7 9.17 8.14 -1.21
CA TYR A 7 8.71 9.16 -0.26
C TYR A 7 7.44 9.87 -0.73
N LYS A 8 6.67 9.22 -1.62
CA LYS A 8 5.43 9.79 -2.14
C LYS A 8 4.22 9.04 -1.61
N CYS A 9 3.10 9.76 -1.53
CA CYS A 9 1.83 9.15 -1.15
C CYS A 9 1.45 8.10 -2.19
N GLY A 10 1.13 6.90 -1.73
CA GLY A 10 0.80 5.81 -2.63
C GLY A 10 -0.51 6.01 -3.37
N TYR A 11 -1.33 6.96 -2.92
CA TYR A 11 -2.63 7.21 -3.55
C TYR A 11 -2.59 8.37 -4.54
N CYS A 12 -2.07 9.52 -4.13
CA CYS A 12 -2.12 10.69 -5.00
C CYS A 12 -0.76 11.13 -5.56
N GLY A 13 0.33 10.59 -5.04
CA GLY A 13 1.65 10.92 -5.54
C GLY A 13 2.28 12.16 -4.94
N ASN A 14 1.58 12.85 -4.04
CA ASN A 14 2.17 13.98 -3.35
C ASN A 14 3.14 13.48 -2.29
N GLU A 15 3.90 14.38 -1.71
CA GLU A 15 4.87 14.01 -0.70
C GLU A 15 4.19 13.33 0.48
N ALA A 16 4.75 12.22 0.94
CA ALA A 16 4.18 11.48 2.05
C ALA A 16 4.64 12.05 3.38
N THR A 17 3.72 12.09 4.35
CA THR A 17 4.04 12.59 5.68
C THR A 17 3.70 11.59 6.77
N SER A 18 3.03 10.50 6.44
CA SER A 18 2.63 9.50 7.44
C SER A 18 2.43 8.16 6.77
N LEU A 19 2.08 7.17 7.56
CA LEU A 19 1.75 5.84 7.07
C LEU A 19 0.28 5.58 7.33
N ASP A 20 -0.38 4.96 6.34
CA ASP A 20 -1.78 4.60 6.45
C ASP A 20 -1.91 3.09 6.48
N HIS A 21 -2.88 2.58 7.23
CA HIS A 21 -3.22 1.16 7.22
C HIS A 21 -4.15 0.93 6.04
N ILE A 22 -3.72 0.12 5.07
CA ILE A 22 -4.53 -0.16 3.88
C ILE A 22 -5.84 -0.79 4.33
N VAL A 23 -5.77 -1.83 5.18
CA VAL A 23 -6.93 -2.36 5.87
C VAL A 23 -6.95 -1.72 7.24
N PRO A 24 -8.02 -1.00 7.60
CA PRO A 24 -8.05 -0.29 8.89
C PRO A 24 -7.90 -1.22 10.07
N LYS A 25 -7.30 -0.70 11.13
CA LYS A 25 -7.06 -1.51 12.33
C LYS A 25 -8.36 -2.07 12.92
N PHE A 26 -9.43 -1.27 12.93
CA PHE A 26 -10.67 -1.76 13.52
C PHE A 26 -11.31 -2.88 12.68
N LYS A 27 -10.82 -3.10 11.45
CA LYS A 27 -11.26 -4.22 10.63
C LYS A 27 -10.21 -5.31 10.62
N SER A 28 -9.47 -5.42 11.69
CA SER A 28 -8.43 -6.42 11.86
C SER A 28 -7.20 -6.20 10.96
N GLY A 29 -7.00 -4.97 10.53
CA GLY A 29 -5.81 -4.65 9.75
C GLY A 29 -4.57 -4.75 10.62
N SER A 30 -3.52 -5.36 10.11
CA SER A 30 -2.27 -5.52 10.84
C SER A 30 -1.39 -4.30 10.66
N SER A 31 -0.33 -4.23 11.46
CA SER A 31 0.71 -3.22 11.28
C SER A 31 1.92 -3.81 10.56
N ASN A 32 1.72 -4.91 9.84
CA ASN A 32 2.77 -5.47 9.01
C ASN A 32 3.10 -4.52 7.87
N ARG A 33 4.33 -4.61 7.40
CA ARG A 33 4.80 -3.75 6.33
C ARG A 33 3.87 -3.77 5.12
N SER A 34 3.35 -4.93 4.77
CA SER A 34 2.48 -5.08 3.60
C SER A 34 1.10 -4.44 3.77
N ASN A 35 0.76 -4.01 4.98
CA ASN A 35 -0.50 -3.30 5.21
C ASN A 35 -0.30 -1.82 5.48
N LEU A 36 0.93 -1.32 5.35
CA LEU A 36 1.24 0.09 5.58
C LEU A 36 1.71 0.74 4.29
N ILE A 37 1.24 1.94 4.02
CA ILE A 37 1.57 2.64 2.80
C ILE A 37 1.85 4.10 3.15
N PRO A 38 2.86 4.73 2.52
CA PRO A 38 3.08 6.14 2.75
C PRO A 38 1.88 6.94 2.25
N CYS A 39 1.54 7.96 2.98
CA CYS A 39 0.32 8.71 2.71
C CYS A 39 0.51 10.18 3.05
N CYS A 40 -0.04 11.06 2.25
CA CYS A 40 -0.02 12.47 2.58
C CYS A 40 -1.15 12.76 3.57
N ARG A 41 -1.05 13.91 4.24
CA ARG A 41 -2.01 14.23 5.27
C ARG A 41 -3.44 14.29 4.73
N THR A 42 -3.62 14.89 3.56
CA THR A 42 -4.95 15.03 2.98
C THR A 42 -5.59 13.68 2.70
N CYS A 43 -4.84 12.76 2.08
CA CYS A 43 -5.38 11.42 1.80
C CYS A 43 -5.66 10.67 3.09
N ASN A 44 -4.77 10.79 4.06
CA ASN A 44 -4.92 10.09 5.33
C ASN A 44 -6.21 10.53 6.03
N THR A 45 -6.42 11.84 6.11
CA THR A 45 -7.60 12.39 6.76
C THR A 45 -8.87 12.04 5.98
N ASN A 46 -8.81 12.16 4.66
CA ASN A 46 -9.97 11.91 3.82
C ASN A 46 -10.38 10.44 3.81
N LYS A 47 -9.41 9.54 3.74
CA LYS A 47 -9.69 8.11 3.74
C LYS A 47 -10.19 7.65 5.11
N ALA A 48 -9.60 8.19 6.16
CA ALA A 48 -9.93 7.78 7.53
C ALA A 48 -9.93 6.25 7.62
N SER A 49 -11.03 5.65 8.05
CA SER A 49 -11.10 4.20 8.21
C SER A 49 -11.91 3.53 7.10
N SER A 50 -12.04 4.19 5.96
CA SER A 50 -12.77 3.60 4.84
C SER A 50 -11.98 2.46 4.20
N PRO A 51 -12.66 1.51 3.58
CA PRO A 51 -11.96 0.47 2.80
C PRO A 51 -11.19 1.13 1.66
N MET A 52 -9.95 0.68 1.46
CA MET A 52 -9.01 1.37 0.57
C MET A 52 -9.52 1.48 -0.86
N GLU A 53 -9.87 0.36 -1.47
CA GLU A 53 -10.20 0.39 -2.89
C GLU A 53 -11.49 1.16 -3.15
N GLU A 54 -12.49 0.98 -2.30
CA GLU A 54 -13.75 1.67 -2.45
C GLU A 54 -13.56 3.17 -2.35
N TRP A 55 -12.79 3.61 -1.38
CA TRP A 55 -12.49 5.03 -1.20
C TRP A 55 -11.67 5.56 -2.36
N TYR A 56 -10.63 4.84 -2.75
CA TYR A 56 -9.68 5.32 -3.75
C TYR A 56 -10.35 5.51 -5.12
N ARG A 57 -11.19 4.58 -5.51
CA ARG A 57 -11.83 4.66 -6.83
C ARG A 57 -12.73 5.88 -6.99
N LYS A 58 -13.14 6.50 -5.90
CA LYS A 58 -14.00 7.68 -5.94
C LYS A 58 -13.24 8.99 -6.01
N GLN A 59 -11.91 8.94 -5.95
CA GLN A 59 -11.13 10.16 -5.90
C GLN A 59 -10.80 10.69 -7.29
N ASP A 60 -10.72 12.02 -7.40
CA ASP A 60 -10.38 12.65 -8.67
C ASP A 60 -8.99 12.24 -9.14
N PHE A 61 -8.11 11.96 -8.20
CA PHE A 61 -6.73 11.58 -8.52
C PHE A 61 -6.56 10.07 -8.66
N PHE A 62 -7.63 9.31 -8.75
CA PHE A 62 -7.53 7.87 -8.89
C PHE A 62 -6.65 7.48 -10.07
N SER A 63 -5.79 6.49 -9.86
CA SER A 63 -4.92 5.98 -10.90
C SER A 63 -4.92 4.46 -10.81
N GLN A 64 -5.28 3.79 -11.91
CA GLN A 64 -5.30 2.34 -11.93
C GLN A 64 -3.91 1.77 -11.68
N SER A 65 -2.87 2.41 -12.24
CA SER A 65 -1.51 1.93 -12.05
C SER A 65 -1.08 2.04 -10.59
N LYS A 66 -1.51 3.08 -9.88
CA LYS A 66 -1.20 3.19 -8.47
C LYS A 66 -1.99 2.18 -7.64
N LEU A 67 -3.24 1.91 -8.02
CA LEU A 67 -4.02 0.88 -7.34
C LEU A 67 -3.35 -0.47 -7.51
N ASP A 68 -2.87 -0.77 -8.72
CA ASP A 68 -2.17 -2.02 -8.96
C ASP A 68 -0.91 -2.12 -8.10
N ALA A 69 -0.20 -1.01 -7.95
CA ALA A 69 0.99 -0.99 -7.10
C ALA A 69 0.64 -1.26 -5.64
N VAL A 70 -0.48 -0.73 -5.17
CA VAL A 70 -0.92 -1.00 -3.80
C VAL A 70 -1.25 -2.48 -3.64
N HIS A 71 -1.94 -3.06 -4.61
CA HIS A 71 -2.27 -4.49 -4.55
C HIS A 71 -1.01 -5.35 -4.52
N GLU A 72 -0.02 -5.01 -5.34
CA GLU A 72 1.23 -5.77 -5.35
C GLU A 72 1.96 -5.63 -4.01
N TRP A 73 1.91 -4.45 -3.43
CA TRP A 73 2.54 -4.21 -2.14
C TRP A 73 1.92 -5.07 -1.05
N THR A 74 0.60 -5.25 -1.08
CA THR A 74 -0.07 -6.05 -0.06
C THR A 74 0.26 -7.54 -0.17
N LYS A 75 0.85 -7.97 -1.27
CA LYS A 75 1.25 -9.37 -1.44
C LYS A 75 2.66 -9.64 -0.94
N GLY A 76 3.33 -8.61 -0.44
CA GLY A 76 4.74 -8.73 -0.09
C GLY A 76 5.05 -9.82 0.92
N ASP A 77 4.24 -9.94 1.97
CA ASP A 77 4.49 -10.94 2.99
C ASP A 77 4.37 -12.36 2.43
N LYS A 78 3.46 -12.56 1.51
CA LYS A 78 3.29 -13.87 0.91
C LYS A 78 4.46 -14.23 0.04
N ILE A 79 4.99 -13.23 -0.68
CA ILE A 79 6.13 -13.46 -1.52
C ILE A 79 7.34 -13.86 -0.71
N VAL A 80 7.53 -13.27 0.44
CA VAL A 80 8.65 -13.60 1.29
C VAL A 80 8.65 -15.05 1.68
N PHE A 81 7.51 -15.61 2.00
CA PHE A 81 7.47 -16.99 2.41
C PHE A 81 7.69 -17.96 1.28
N THR A 82 7.39 -17.58 0.06
CA THR A 82 7.53 -18.53 -1.02
C THR A 82 8.84 -18.42 -1.71
N SER A 83 9.53 -17.31 -1.56
CA SER A 83 10.74 -17.10 -2.30
C SER A 83 11.88 -17.98 -1.87
N GLU A 84 11.68 -18.66 -0.85
CA GLU A 84 12.62 -19.54 -0.46
C GLU A 84 12.73 -20.59 -1.40
N LEU A 85 11.91 -20.61 -2.19
CA LEU A 85 11.87 -21.53 -3.12
C LEU A 85 12.11 -21.01 -4.36
N SER A 86 12.12 -20.15 -4.62
CA SER A 86 12.30 -19.65 -5.79
C SER A 86 12.92 -18.87 -6.15
N GLN A 87 13.08 -18.55 -5.49
CA GLN A 87 13.33 -17.88 -6.04
C GLN A 87 13.54 -17.78 -6.40
N LEU A 88 13.97 -17.97 -6.01
CA LEU A 88 13.88 -17.74 -6.51
C LEU A 88 13.75 -17.78 -7.15
N ARG A 89 13.98 -17.68 -7.30
CA ARG A 89 13.64 -17.39 -8.09
C ARG A 89 13.64 -17.10 -8.58
N LEU A 90 14.22 -17.02 -8.31
CA LEU A 90 13.94 -16.45 -8.85
C LEU A 90 13.94 -16.29 -9.11
N GLY A 91 14.45 -16.34 -8.90
CA GLY A 91 14.29 -15.94 -9.42
C GLY A 91 14.23 -16.02 -9.42
N VAL A 92 14.48 -16.12 -9.29
CA VAL A 92 14.09 -16.03 -9.50
C VAL A 92 13.89 -16.07 -9.50
N ALA A 93 14.24 -16.20 -9.53
CA ALA A 93 13.79 -16.09 -9.75
C ALA A 93 13.62 -15.98 -9.66
#